data_0968dd0328650d7ed7bd8f0b45272ca2
#
_entry.id   0968dd0328650d7ed7bd8f0b45272ca2
#
_cell.length_a   1.000
_cell.length_b   1.000
_cell.length_c   1.000
_cell.angle_alpha   90.00
_cell.angle_beta   90.00
_cell.angle_gamma   90.00
#
_symmetry.space_group_name_H-M   'P 1'
#
loop_
_entity.id
_entity.type
_entity.pdbx_description
1 polymer ?
#
loop_
_entity_poly.entity_id
_entity_poly.type
_entity_poly.pdbx_seq_one_letter_code
_entity_poly.pdbx_strand_id
1 'polypeptide(L)'
;LSYTNDLWTANDMAHLLHIDSSIQGERSVSRRLSARAAAAWRAAHPDGTVTYRDLGAHPLPHIDAASGLAGMVPPEQHTPEQAAAWARSAELVHEIKAAGTVLLGLPLYNFGAPSSVKTWVDHLIAPGLAIDPETQAGLLGGREFIVLASRGGGYGQGTPREGWDHAEQWLPHGVSLTGLEPRFITAELTLAHVKPAMAALIPLADESLATAERVIDELWVPAHV
;
A
#
# COMPACT_ATOMS: atom_id res chain seq x y z
N LEU A 1 14.46 -7.60 -28.68
CA LEU A 1 13.18 -6.89 -28.59
C LEU A 1 13.40 -5.69 -27.69
N SER A 2 13.46 -4.48 -28.29
CA SER A 2 13.69 -3.21 -27.63
C SER A 2 12.44 -2.87 -26.79
N TYR A 3 12.58 -2.84 -25.48
CA TYR A 3 11.61 -2.24 -24.60
C TYR A 3 11.74 -0.73 -24.72
N THR A 4 10.89 -0.11 -25.49
CA THR A 4 10.72 1.34 -25.47
C THR A 4 10.16 1.75 -24.12
N ASN A 5 10.89 2.61 -23.42
CA ASN A 5 10.39 3.40 -22.32
C ASN A 5 9.26 4.28 -22.88
N ASP A 6 8.02 3.79 -22.81
CA ASP A 6 6.87 4.61 -23.11
C ASP A 6 6.75 5.63 -21.96
N LEU A 7 7.26 6.82 -22.24
CA LEU A 7 7.01 8.02 -21.45
C LEU A 7 5.49 8.15 -21.34
N TRP A 8 4.97 8.10 -20.13
CA TRP A 8 3.57 8.39 -19.82
C TRP A 8 3.17 9.68 -20.52
N THR A 9 2.37 9.58 -21.58
CA THR A 9 1.76 10.75 -22.19
C THR A 9 0.57 11.17 -21.32
N ALA A 10 0.40 12.46 -21.11
CA ALA A 10 -0.63 13.07 -20.28
C ALA A 10 -2.08 12.82 -20.76
N ASN A 11 -2.31 11.74 -21.47
CA ASN A 11 -3.61 11.38 -22.06
C ASN A 11 -4.12 9.99 -21.64
N ASP A 12 -3.44 9.30 -20.71
CA ASP A 12 -3.98 8.09 -20.11
C ASP A 12 -4.91 8.50 -18.96
N MET A 13 -6.18 8.03 -19.03
CA MET A 13 -7.16 8.30 -17.98
C MET A 13 -6.57 7.95 -16.61
N ALA A 14 -6.60 8.89 -15.68
CA ALA A 14 -6.07 8.71 -14.34
C ALA A 14 -6.64 7.42 -13.73
N HIS A 15 -5.78 6.57 -13.17
CA HIS A 15 -6.19 5.31 -12.55
C HIS A 15 -5.65 5.21 -11.13
N LEU A 16 -6.54 4.89 -10.20
CA LEU A 16 -6.26 4.66 -8.80
C LEU A 16 -6.34 3.18 -8.47
N LEU A 17 -5.31 2.64 -7.84
CA LEU A 17 -5.37 1.36 -7.13
C LEU A 17 -5.59 1.63 -5.63
N HIS A 18 -6.77 1.30 -5.11
CA HIS A 18 -7.13 1.44 -3.70
C HIS A 18 -7.07 0.09 -3.00
N ILE A 19 -6.16 -0.06 -2.05
CA ILE A 19 -5.90 -1.32 -1.33
C ILE A 19 -6.25 -1.13 0.15
N ASP A 20 -7.06 -2.03 0.71
CA ASP A 20 -7.30 -2.12 2.14
C ASP A 20 -6.77 -3.43 2.72
N SER A 21 -6.22 -3.37 3.94
CA SER A 21 -5.62 -4.55 4.58
C SER A 21 -6.17 -4.85 5.98
N SER A 22 -7.06 -4.00 6.50
CA SER A 22 -7.64 -4.18 7.82
C SER A 22 -8.72 -5.26 7.84
N ILE A 23 -8.68 -6.15 8.84
CA ILE A 23 -9.72 -7.17 9.09
C ILE A 23 -10.91 -6.62 9.90
N GLN A 24 -10.89 -5.32 10.31
CA GLN A 24 -11.92 -4.75 11.19
C GLN A 24 -13.15 -4.21 10.44
N GLY A 25 -13.19 -4.30 9.11
CA GLY A 25 -14.29 -3.78 8.29
C GLY A 25 -14.53 -2.29 8.53
N GLU A 26 -15.78 -1.90 8.71
CA GLU A 26 -16.20 -0.49 8.89
C GLU A 26 -15.65 0.18 10.16
N ARG A 27 -15.24 -0.59 11.18
CA ARG A 27 -14.64 -0.05 12.40
C ARG A 27 -13.17 0.37 12.21
N SER A 28 -12.58 0.09 11.08
CA SER A 28 -11.17 0.36 10.81
C SER A 28 -10.91 1.84 10.53
N VAL A 29 -9.98 2.42 11.27
CA VAL A 29 -9.51 3.80 11.03
C VAL A 29 -8.74 3.89 9.72
N SER A 30 -7.84 2.94 9.40
CA SER A 30 -7.10 2.96 8.14
C SER A 30 -8.01 2.87 6.91
N ARG A 31 -9.11 2.07 6.97
CA ARG A 31 -10.11 2.01 5.89
C ARG A 31 -10.87 3.34 5.73
N ARG A 32 -11.20 4.02 6.83
CA ARG A 32 -11.85 5.34 6.74
C ARG A 32 -10.93 6.37 6.11
N LEU A 33 -9.64 6.36 6.48
CA LEU A 33 -8.65 7.26 5.88
C LEU A 33 -8.42 6.95 4.40
N SER A 34 -8.28 5.68 4.02
CA SER A 34 -8.10 5.28 2.61
C SER A 34 -9.33 5.59 1.75
N ALA A 35 -10.53 5.38 2.29
CA ALA A 35 -11.77 5.76 1.62
C ALA A 35 -11.89 7.29 1.43
N ARG A 36 -11.49 8.10 2.45
CA ARG A 36 -11.44 9.57 2.32
C ARG A 36 -10.46 9.99 1.23
N ALA A 37 -9.25 9.41 1.21
CA ALA A 37 -8.25 9.67 0.18
C ALA A 37 -8.76 9.28 -1.21
N ALA A 38 -9.39 8.13 -1.36
CA ALA A 38 -10.00 7.71 -2.62
C ALA A 38 -11.14 8.64 -3.07
N ALA A 39 -11.91 9.21 -2.13
CA ALA A 39 -12.94 10.19 -2.44
C ALA A 39 -12.33 11.52 -2.90
N ALA A 40 -11.29 12.02 -2.23
CA ALA A 40 -10.55 13.23 -2.63
C ALA A 40 -9.91 13.05 -4.02
N TRP A 41 -9.30 11.87 -4.26
CA TRP A 41 -8.74 11.54 -5.56
C TRP A 41 -9.79 11.55 -6.69
N ARG A 42 -10.98 10.95 -6.47
CA ARG A 42 -12.08 10.97 -7.46
C ARG A 42 -12.57 12.39 -7.73
N ALA A 43 -12.62 13.25 -6.72
CA ALA A 43 -13.02 14.64 -6.89
C ALA A 43 -12.02 15.42 -7.77
N ALA A 44 -10.73 15.12 -7.66
CA ALA A 44 -9.67 15.72 -8.47
C ALA A 44 -9.57 15.10 -9.88
N HIS A 45 -10.05 13.86 -10.06
CA HIS A 45 -9.96 13.10 -11.31
C HIS A 45 -11.35 12.56 -11.70
N PRO A 46 -12.27 13.43 -12.16
CA PRO A 46 -13.67 13.04 -12.41
C PRO A 46 -13.83 11.94 -13.47
N ASP A 47 -12.92 11.87 -14.45
CA ASP A 47 -12.90 10.85 -15.50
C ASP A 47 -12.01 9.65 -15.14
N GLY A 48 -11.42 9.66 -13.95
CA GLY A 48 -10.52 8.62 -13.49
C GLY A 48 -11.23 7.32 -13.12
N THR A 49 -10.52 6.21 -13.24
CA THR A 49 -11.00 4.88 -12.87
C THR A 49 -10.36 4.39 -11.57
N VAL A 50 -11.03 3.47 -10.86
CA VAL A 50 -10.54 2.94 -9.58
C VAL A 50 -10.64 1.42 -9.59
N THR A 51 -9.51 0.76 -9.34
CA THR A 51 -9.49 -0.65 -8.94
C THR A 51 -9.43 -0.72 -7.42
N TYR A 52 -10.28 -1.56 -6.82
CA TYR A 52 -10.31 -1.80 -5.37
C TYR A 52 -9.88 -3.22 -5.04
N ARG A 53 -8.92 -3.36 -4.12
CA ARG A 53 -8.44 -4.65 -3.61
C ARG A 53 -8.52 -4.70 -2.09
N ASP A 54 -9.25 -5.67 -1.56
CA ASP A 54 -9.38 -5.90 -0.12
C ASP A 54 -8.55 -7.11 0.34
N LEU A 55 -7.34 -6.84 0.81
CA LEU A 55 -6.44 -7.88 1.36
C LEU A 55 -6.91 -8.41 2.72
N GLY A 56 -7.77 -7.66 3.42
CA GLY A 56 -8.33 -8.09 4.70
C GLY A 56 -9.48 -9.07 4.53
N ALA A 57 -10.33 -8.88 3.52
CA ALA A 57 -11.45 -9.75 3.21
C ALA A 57 -11.06 -10.92 2.28
N HIS A 58 -10.11 -10.67 1.37
CA HIS A 58 -9.64 -11.64 0.37
C HIS A 58 -8.11 -11.76 0.42
N PRO A 59 -7.56 -12.42 1.47
CA PRO A 59 -6.12 -12.54 1.63
C PRO A 59 -5.52 -13.40 0.52
N LEU A 60 -4.34 -12.99 0.07
CA LEU A 60 -3.54 -13.76 -0.87
C LEU A 60 -2.96 -15.02 -0.19
N PRO A 61 -2.75 -16.12 -0.91
CA PRO A 61 -2.00 -17.25 -0.38
C PRO A 61 -0.56 -16.86 -0.10
N HIS A 62 0.01 -17.39 0.98
CA HIS A 62 1.42 -17.20 1.27
C HIS A 62 2.31 -17.76 0.16
N ILE A 63 3.50 -17.16 0.01
CA ILE A 63 4.53 -17.68 -0.89
C ILE A 63 4.93 -19.09 -0.44
N ASP A 64 4.95 -20.01 -1.38
CA ASP A 64 5.39 -21.39 -1.24
C ASP A 64 6.56 -21.69 -2.20
N ALA A 65 6.99 -22.95 -2.25
CA ALA A 65 8.10 -23.37 -3.11
C ALA A 65 7.79 -23.15 -4.61
N ALA A 66 6.55 -23.36 -5.04
CA ALA A 66 6.14 -23.12 -6.43
C ALA A 66 6.25 -21.63 -6.78
N SER A 67 5.76 -20.76 -5.90
CA SER A 67 5.84 -19.30 -6.04
C SER A 67 7.30 -18.80 -6.09
N GLY A 68 8.15 -19.31 -5.16
CA GLY A 68 9.56 -18.91 -5.10
C GLY A 68 10.37 -19.36 -6.31
N LEU A 69 10.04 -20.51 -6.90
CA LEU A 69 10.74 -21.04 -8.07
C LEU A 69 10.20 -20.47 -9.39
N ALA A 70 8.97 -20.00 -9.45
CA ALA A 70 8.37 -19.49 -10.68
C ALA A 70 9.16 -18.34 -11.30
N GLY A 71 9.74 -17.44 -10.50
CA GLY A 71 10.60 -16.34 -10.98
C GLY A 71 12.00 -16.77 -11.45
N MET A 72 12.40 -18.03 -11.22
CA MET A 72 13.72 -18.57 -11.57
C MET A 72 13.69 -19.45 -12.82
N VAL A 73 12.50 -19.81 -13.30
CA VAL A 73 12.29 -20.72 -14.42
C VAL A 73 11.56 -19.98 -15.54
N PRO A 74 11.97 -20.12 -16.80
CA PRO A 74 11.25 -19.54 -17.93
C PRO A 74 9.77 -19.98 -17.94
N PRO A 75 8.83 -19.08 -18.30
CA PRO A 75 7.40 -19.38 -18.24
C PRO A 75 6.95 -20.63 -19.00
N GLU A 76 7.62 -20.94 -20.11
CA GLU A 76 7.36 -22.13 -20.93
C GLU A 76 7.77 -23.45 -20.26
N GLN A 77 8.51 -23.39 -19.17
CA GLN A 77 8.96 -24.53 -18.37
C GLN A 77 8.22 -24.63 -17.02
N HIS A 78 7.28 -23.75 -16.76
CA HIS A 78 6.52 -23.77 -15.50
C HIS A 78 5.69 -25.04 -15.36
N THR A 79 5.69 -25.62 -14.16
CA THR A 79 4.63 -26.56 -13.77
C THR A 79 3.29 -25.83 -13.68
N PRO A 80 2.16 -26.54 -13.68
CA PRO A 80 0.85 -25.90 -13.49
C PRO A 80 0.77 -25.04 -12.23
N GLU A 81 1.39 -25.47 -11.11
CA GLU A 81 1.44 -24.76 -9.85
C GLU A 81 2.29 -23.49 -9.95
N GLN A 82 3.45 -23.56 -10.60
CA GLN A 82 4.31 -22.39 -10.86
C GLN A 82 3.62 -21.39 -11.77
N ALA A 83 2.96 -21.86 -12.83
CA ALA A 83 2.21 -20.99 -13.74
C ALA A 83 1.07 -20.24 -13.02
N ALA A 84 0.34 -20.94 -12.13
CA ALA A 84 -0.73 -20.32 -11.33
C ALA A 84 -0.18 -19.29 -10.32
N ALA A 85 0.96 -19.56 -9.68
CA ALA A 85 1.63 -18.65 -8.77
C ALA A 85 2.15 -17.41 -9.52
N TRP A 86 2.77 -17.61 -10.67
CA TRP A 86 3.27 -16.53 -11.54
C TRP A 86 2.14 -15.62 -12.04
N ALA A 87 1.03 -16.20 -12.51
CA ALA A 87 -0.13 -15.45 -12.97
C ALA A 87 -0.70 -14.55 -11.86
N ARG A 88 -0.70 -15.02 -10.60
CA ARG A 88 -1.13 -14.22 -9.44
C ARG A 88 -0.20 -13.01 -9.21
N SER A 89 1.11 -13.22 -9.23
CA SER A 89 2.08 -12.12 -9.12
C SER A 89 1.96 -11.15 -10.30
N ALA A 90 1.75 -11.65 -11.51
CA ALA A 90 1.54 -10.82 -12.70
C ALA A 90 0.28 -9.95 -12.58
N GLU A 91 -0.84 -10.50 -12.09
CA GLU A 91 -2.07 -9.73 -11.84
C GLU A 91 -1.80 -8.55 -10.91
N LEU A 92 -1.16 -8.79 -9.75
CA LEU A 92 -0.87 -7.75 -8.76
C LEU A 92 0.07 -6.67 -9.29
N VAL A 93 1.10 -7.07 -10.02
CA VAL A 93 2.04 -6.14 -10.66
C VAL A 93 1.35 -5.32 -11.75
N HIS A 94 0.46 -5.95 -12.55
CA HIS A 94 -0.30 -5.23 -13.59
C HIS A 94 -1.26 -4.21 -13.00
N GLU A 95 -1.93 -4.50 -11.88
CA GLU A 95 -2.76 -3.51 -11.17
C GLU A 95 -1.97 -2.26 -10.79
N ILE A 96 -0.75 -2.44 -10.25
CA ILE A 96 0.12 -1.32 -9.91
C ILE A 96 0.60 -0.60 -11.18
N LYS A 97 0.99 -1.35 -12.22
CA LYS A 97 1.45 -0.74 -13.49
C LYS A 97 0.37 0.08 -14.17
N ALA A 98 -0.87 -0.31 -14.06
CA ALA A 98 -2.01 0.44 -14.60
C ALA A 98 -2.33 1.71 -13.81
N ALA A 99 -1.92 1.79 -12.54
CA ALA A 99 -2.26 2.90 -11.66
C ALA A 99 -1.18 4.01 -11.69
N GLY A 100 -1.62 5.27 -11.75
CA GLY A 100 -0.77 6.43 -11.48
C GLY A 100 -0.65 6.69 -9.97
N THR A 101 -1.70 6.36 -9.20
CA THR A 101 -1.74 6.50 -7.73
C THR A 101 -2.10 5.16 -7.10
N VAL A 102 -1.39 4.79 -6.06
CA VAL A 102 -1.66 3.61 -5.22
C VAL A 102 -1.94 4.07 -3.80
N LEU A 103 -3.09 3.71 -3.24
CA LEU A 103 -3.45 3.92 -1.83
C LEU A 103 -3.42 2.59 -1.08
N LEU A 104 -2.78 2.57 0.08
CA LEU A 104 -2.76 1.41 0.98
C LEU A 104 -3.27 1.80 2.38
N GLY A 105 -4.43 1.29 2.77
CA GLY A 105 -4.91 1.35 4.16
C GLY A 105 -4.17 0.34 5.03
N LEU A 106 -3.31 0.83 5.95
CA LEU A 106 -2.37 0.02 6.74
C LEU A 106 -2.62 0.17 8.24
N PRO A 107 -3.31 -0.77 8.91
CA PRO A 107 -3.36 -0.80 10.36
C PRO A 107 -2.06 -1.41 10.93
N LEU A 108 -1.66 -0.93 12.11
CA LEU A 108 -0.56 -1.56 12.86
C LEU A 108 -1.11 -2.74 13.69
N TYR A 109 -0.70 -3.97 13.37
CA TYR A 109 -1.05 -5.18 14.11
C TYR A 109 0.18 -5.80 14.77
N ASN A 110 0.12 -5.99 16.10
CA ASN A 110 1.23 -6.57 16.86
C ASN A 110 2.58 -5.90 16.53
N PHE A 111 2.58 -4.56 16.43
CA PHE A 111 3.74 -3.72 16.12
C PHE A 111 4.30 -3.86 14.69
N GLY A 112 3.59 -4.50 13.78
CA GLY A 112 4.01 -4.69 12.39
C GLY A 112 2.86 -4.53 11.39
N ALA A 113 3.18 -4.70 10.13
CA ALA A 113 2.18 -4.76 9.06
C ALA A 113 1.32 -6.03 9.20
N PRO A 114 0.04 -6.00 8.79
CA PRO A 114 -0.75 -7.21 8.66
C PRO A 114 -0.04 -8.26 7.78
N SER A 115 -0.18 -9.55 8.11
CA SER A 115 0.41 -10.62 7.31
C SER A 115 -0.05 -10.59 5.85
N SER A 116 -1.27 -10.15 5.59
CA SER A 116 -1.80 -9.95 4.24
C SER A 116 -1.02 -8.92 3.43
N VAL A 117 -0.53 -7.84 4.08
CA VAL A 117 0.35 -6.85 3.43
C VAL A 117 1.72 -7.45 3.15
N LYS A 118 2.28 -8.21 4.12
CA LYS A 118 3.56 -8.90 3.89
C LYS A 118 3.45 -9.86 2.70
N THR A 119 2.38 -10.65 2.65
CA THR A 119 2.12 -11.57 1.53
C THR A 119 1.96 -10.82 0.19
N TRP A 120 1.24 -9.70 0.19
CA TRP A 120 1.10 -8.85 -1.01
C TRP A 120 2.47 -8.36 -1.50
N VAL A 121 3.30 -7.82 -0.61
CA VAL A 121 4.66 -7.38 -0.96
C VAL A 121 5.51 -8.55 -1.49
N ASP A 122 5.43 -9.73 -0.88
CA ASP A 122 6.17 -10.90 -1.33
C ASP A 122 5.82 -11.31 -2.77
N HIS A 123 4.55 -11.18 -3.17
CA HIS A 123 4.12 -11.41 -4.55
C HIS A 123 4.62 -10.34 -5.53
N LEU A 124 4.92 -9.12 -5.06
CA LEU A 124 5.47 -8.07 -5.91
C LEU A 124 6.97 -8.26 -6.21
N ILE A 125 7.69 -9.00 -5.37
CA ILE A 125 9.12 -9.27 -5.61
C ILE A 125 9.23 -10.36 -6.68
N ALA A 126 8.97 -9.97 -7.92
CA ALA A 126 8.87 -10.86 -9.08
C ALA A 126 9.81 -10.37 -10.20
N PRO A 127 11.03 -10.95 -10.33
CA PRO A 127 11.95 -10.65 -11.42
C PRO A 127 11.29 -10.89 -12.78
N GLY A 128 11.47 -9.96 -13.72
CA GLY A 128 10.80 -9.98 -15.02
C GLY A 128 9.40 -9.36 -15.04
N LEU A 129 8.77 -9.15 -13.87
CA LEU A 129 7.49 -8.44 -13.75
C LEU A 129 7.65 -7.06 -13.12
N ALA A 130 8.13 -7.01 -11.88
CA ALA A 130 8.31 -5.77 -11.11
C ALA A 130 9.77 -5.33 -10.98
N ILE A 131 10.70 -6.19 -11.37
CA ILE A 131 12.14 -5.95 -11.31
C ILE A 131 12.72 -6.35 -12.68
N ASP A 132 13.48 -5.48 -13.29
CA ASP A 132 14.19 -5.76 -14.52
C ASP A 132 15.27 -6.84 -14.27
N PRO A 133 15.25 -7.97 -14.99
CA PRO A 133 16.16 -9.08 -14.72
C PRO A 133 17.62 -8.80 -15.07
N GLU A 134 17.87 -7.87 -16.00
CA GLU A 134 19.23 -7.54 -16.47
C GLU A 134 19.84 -6.42 -15.62
N THR A 135 19.09 -5.34 -15.41
CA THR A 135 19.58 -4.13 -14.72
C THR A 135 19.31 -4.13 -13.22
N GLN A 136 18.44 -5.02 -12.75
CA GLN A 136 17.90 -5.06 -11.37
C GLN A 136 17.14 -3.81 -10.98
N ALA A 137 16.75 -2.96 -11.92
CA ALA A 137 15.96 -1.77 -11.68
C ALA A 137 14.50 -2.14 -11.37
N GLY A 138 13.89 -1.41 -10.43
CA GLY A 138 12.47 -1.52 -10.13
C GLY A 138 11.61 -0.93 -11.26
N LEU A 139 10.61 -1.68 -11.71
CA LEU A 139 9.72 -1.32 -12.83
C LEU A 139 8.42 -0.65 -12.37
N LEU A 140 8.23 -0.46 -11.06
CA LEU A 140 7.03 0.16 -10.49
C LEU A 140 7.28 1.59 -9.97
N GLY A 141 8.44 2.17 -10.23
CA GLY A 141 8.76 3.54 -9.85
C GLY A 141 7.93 4.59 -10.60
N GLY A 142 7.98 5.85 -10.09
CA GLY A 142 7.30 7.00 -10.67
C GLY A 142 5.79 7.10 -10.37
N ARG A 143 5.23 6.18 -9.58
CA ARG A 143 3.84 6.21 -9.12
C ARG A 143 3.74 6.87 -7.77
N GLU A 144 2.66 7.60 -7.54
CA GLU A 144 2.35 8.11 -6.22
C GLU A 144 1.88 6.94 -5.34
N PHE A 145 2.66 6.58 -4.30
CA PHE A 145 2.28 5.51 -3.36
C PHE A 145 2.05 6.08 -1.96
N ILE A 146 0.78 6.19 -1.56
CA ILE A 146 0.34 6.79 -0.30
C ILE A 146 -0.16 5.69 0.64
N VAL A 147 0.39 5.65 1.84
CA VAL A 147 0.03 4.70 2.90
C VAL A 147 -0.74 5.43 4.01
N LEU A 148 -2.02 5.06 4.16
CA LEU A 148 -2.92 5.58 5.18
C LEU A 148 -2.80 4.69 6.42
N ALA A 149 -1.86 5.04 7.32
CA ALA A 149 -1.53 4.24 8.48
C ALA A 149 -2.43 4.57 9.69
N SER A 150 -2.81 3.55 10.46
CA SER A 150 -3.49 3.73 11.74
C SER A 150 -2.84 2.92 12.85
N ARG A 151 -2.61 3.57 14.00
CA ARG A 151 -1.93 3.01 15.15
C ARG A 151 -2.77 3.12 16.40
N GLY A 152 -2.92 2.03 17.14
CA GLY A 152 -3.70 1.99 18.38
C GLY A 152 -3.11 2.80 19.53
N GLY A 153 -1.78 2.93 19.56
CA GLY A 153 -1.00 3.72 20.53
C GLY A 153 -0.19 4.82 19.88
N GLY A 154 0.67 5.50 20.65
CA GLY A 154 1.69 6.41 20.17
C GLY A 154 3.04 5.69 20.06
N TYR A 155 3.76 5.89 18.96
CA TYR A 155 5.03 5.24 18.66
C TYR A 155 6.12 6.23 18.22
N GLY A 156 5.79 7.52 18.19
CA GLY A 156 6.72 8.60 17.89
C GLY A 156 7.68 8.91 19.03
N GLN A 157 8.56 9.88 18.79
CA GLN A 157 9.59 10.31 19.76
C GLN A 157 8.97 10.71 21.10
N GLY A 158 9.59 10.26 22.19
CA GLY A 158 9.17 10.55 23.56
C GLY A 158 8.00 9.71 24.06
N THR A 159 7.46 8.79 23.26
CA THR A 159 6.42 7.85 23.73
C THR A 159 7.04 6.61 24.37
N PRO A 160 6.30 5.92 25.28
CA PRO A 160 6.80 4.68 25.91
C PRO A 160 7.13 3.54 24.93
N ARG A 161 6.66 3.64 23.67
CA ARG A 161 6.88 2.65 22.62
C ARG A 161 7.53 3.26 21.38
N GLU A 162 8.38 4.24 21.60
CA GLU A 162 9.19 4.82 20.53
C GLU A 162 9.95 3.74 19.78
N GLY A 163 9.90 3.76 18.45
CA GLY A 163 10.59 2.82 17.58
C GLY A 163 9.95 1.42 17.47
N TRP A 164 8.80 1.17 18.11
CA TRP A 164 8.12 -0.14 18.03
C TRP A 164 7.18 -0.27 16.83
N ASP A 165 7.04 0.75 15.99
CA ASP A 165 6.37 0.61 14.71
C ASP A 165 7.32 0.03 13.67
N HIS A 166 7.23 -1.28 13.49
CA HIS A 166 8.00 -1.98 12.48
C HIS A 166 7.31 -1.97 11.11
N ALA A 167 6.05 -1.55 11.00
CA ALA A 167 5.35 -1.50 9.71
C ALA A 167 5.86 -0.35 8.84
N GLU A 168 5.95 0.86 9.40
CA GLU A 168 6.45 2.03 8.69
C GLU A 168 7.94 1.92 8.38
N GLN A 169 8.71 1.31 9.29
CA GLN A 169 10.14 1.08 9.06
C GLN A 169 10.40 0.00 8.00
N TRP A 170 9.57 -1.05 7.97
CA TRP A 170 9.77 -2.19 7.08
C TRP A 170 9.28 -1.95 5.66
N LEU A 171 8.10 -1.32 5.48
CA LEU A 171 7.46 -1.25 4.15
C LEU A 171 8.33 -0.60 3.08
N PRO A 172 9.05 0.52 3.33
CA PRO A 172 9.96 1.11 2.34
C PRO A 172 11.03 0.12 1.87
N HIS A 173 11.61 -0.64 2.81
CA HIS A 173 12.59 -1.67 2.48
C HIS A 173 11.96 -2.86 1.75
N GLY A 174 10.75 -3.27 2.17
CA GLY A 174 10.03 -4.39 1.58
C GLY A 174 9.71 -4.19 0.10
N VAL A 175 9.38 -2.96 -0.31
CA VAL A 175 9.04 -2.64 -1.71
C VAL A 175 10.19 -2.03 -2.51
N SER A 176 11.35 -1.76 -1.88
CA SER A 176 12.46 -1.01 -2.50
C SER A 176 12.92 -1.57 -3.84
N LEU A 177 12.99 -2.90 -3.96
CA LEU A 177 13.41 -3.56 -5.21
C LEU A 177 12.45 -3.31 -6.38
N THR A 178 11.20 -2.96 -6.10
CA THR A 178 10.19 -2.69 -7.13
C THR A 178 10.23 -1.26 -7.67
N GLY A 179 10.94 -0.35 -6.98
CA GLY A 179 10.96 1.08 -7.27
C GLY A 179 9.80 1.88 -6.67
N LEU A 180 8.90 1.24 -5.89
CA LEU A 180 7.86 1.94 -5.14
C LEU A 180 8.44 2.68 -3.94
N GLU A 181 7.99 3.92 -3.72
CA GLU A 181 8.40 4.78 -2.61
C GLU A 181 7.16 5.20 -1.79
N PRO A 182 6.91 4.57 -0.62
CA PRO A 182 5.72 4.88 0.17
C PRO A 182 5.86 6.21 0.91
N ARG A 183 4.82 7.05 0.82
CA ARG A 183 4.59 8.24 1.64
C ARG A 183 3.53 7.91 2.68
N PHE A 184 3.82 8.14 3.97
CA PHE A 184 2.88 7.83 5.04
C PHE A 184 2.06 9.04 5.48
N ILE A 185 0.76 8.81 5.72
CA ILE A 185 -0.15 9.69 6.43
C ILE A 185 -0.71 8.86 7.58
N THR A 186 -0.40 9.23 8.81
CA THR A 186 -0.61 8.37 9.97
C THR A 186 -1.55 9.02 11.00
N ALA A 187 -2.54 8.24 11.47
CA ALA A 187 -3.33 8.55 12.65
C ALA A 187 -2.94 7.64 13.81
N GLU A 188 -2.52 8.24 14.93
CA GLU A 188 -2.10 7.55 16.14
C GLU A 188 -3.19 7.56 17.24
N LEU A 189 -2.95 6.76 18.29
CA LEU A 189 -3.79 6.70 19.48
C LEU A 189 -5.25 6.31 19.21
N THR A 190 -5.52 5.60 18.12
CA THR A 190 -6.88 5.26 17.67
C THR A 190 -7.66 4.39 18.67
N LEU A 191 -6.98 3.81 19.67
CA LEU A 191 -7.61 3.08 20.79
C LEU A 191 -7.99 3.98 21.97
N ALA A 192 -7.69 5.28 21.96
CA ALA A 192 -7.97 6.17 23.08
C ALA A 192 -9.48 6.27 23.41
N HIS A 193 -10.34 6.27 22.38
CA HIS A 193 -11.80 6.27 22.54
C HIS A 193 -12.38 4.91 22.96
N VAL A 194 -11.59 3.83 22.91
CA VAL A 194 -12.05 2.46 23.16
C VAL A 194 -11.54 1.93 24.50
N LYS A 195 -10.32 2.33 24.89
CA LYS A 195 -9.65 1.85 26.11
C LYS A 195 -9.74 2.88 27.23
N PRO A 196 -10.45 2.62 28.34
CA PRO A 196 -10.56 3.55 29.46
C PRO A 196 -9.21 4.03 30.02
N ALA A 197 -8.20 3.14 30.02
CA ALA A 197 -6.84 3.49 30.46
C ALA A 197 -6.14 4.54 29.57
N MET A 198 -6.68 4.83 28.39
CA MET A 198 -6.15 5.82 27.45
C MET A 198 -7.03 7.07 27.36
N ALA A 199 -8.05 7.23 28.22
CA ALA A 199 -9.00 8.34 28.12
C ALA A 199 -8.33 9.73 28.19
N ALA A 200 -7.25 9.88 28.94
CA ALA A 200 -6.47 11.12 29.00
C ALA A 200 -5.79 11.48 27.68
N LEU A 201 -5.65 10.54 26.74
CA LEU A 201 -5.02 10.72 25.43
C LEU A 201 -6.03 11.06 24.32
N ILE A 202 -7.34 11.11 24.61
CA ILE A 202 -8.38 11.42 23.62
C ILE A 202 -8.10 12.72 22.85
N PRO A 203 -7.73 13.85 23.51
CA PRO A 203 -7.46 15.08 22.77
C PRO A 203 -6.30 14.94 21.74
N LEU A 204 -5.26 14.17 22.10
CA LEU A 204 -4.14 13.90 21.18
C LEU A 204 -4.55 12.96 20.05
N ALA A 205 -5.42 12.00 20.33
CA ALA A 205 -5.97 11.10 19.30
C ALA A 205 -6.81 11.88 18.27
N ASP A 206 -7.66 12.80 18.76
CA ASP A 206 -8.50 13.64 17.91
C ASP A 206 -7.66 14.59 17.05
N GLU A 207 -6.62 15.20 17.63
CA GLU A 207 -5.68 16.05 16.89
C GLU A 207 -4.91 15.25 15.81
N SER A 208 -4.44 14.06 16.15
CA SER A 208 -3.74 13.18 15.21
C SER A 208 -4.63 12.78 14.03
N LEU A 209 -5.88 12.38 14.31
CA LEU A 209 -6.86 12.03 13.29
C LEU A 209 -7.20 13.23 12.40
N ALA A 210 -7.49 14.38 13.00
CA ALA A 210 -7.82 15.62 12.27
C ALA A 210 -6.66 16.08 11.38
N THR A 211 -5.41 15.91 11.86
CA THR A 211 -4.22 16.23 11.06
C THR A 211 -4.10 15.30 9.86
N ALA A 212 -4.27 13.99 10.04
CA ALA A 212 -4.26 13.03 8.94
C ALA A 212 -5.35 13.34 7.90
N GLU A 213 -6.58 13.64 8.37
CA GLU A 213 -7.70 13.99 7.48
C GLU A 213 -7.44 15.27 6.69
N ARG A 214 -6.90 16.31 7.31
CA ARG A 214 -6.53 17.55 6.63
C ARG A 214 -5.47 17.33 5.57
N VAL A 215 -4.41 16.56 5.87
CA VAL A 215 -3.37 16.23 4.88
C VAL A 215 -3.96 15.47 3.69
N ILE A 216 -4.91 14.57 3.94
CA ILE A 216 -5.61 13.83 2.87
C ILE A 216 -6.42 14.77 1.99
N ASP A 217 -7.16 15.72 2.59
CA ASP A 217 -8.01 16.65 1.84
C ASP A 217 -7.19 17.59 0.93
N GLU A 218 -5.91 17.86 1.29
CA GLU A 218 -5.00 18.71 0.55
C GLU A 218 -4.21 17.98 -0.56
N LEU A 219 -4.25 16.63 -0.64
CA LEU A 219 -3.37 15.84 -1.52
C LEU A 219 -3.43 16.25 -3.00
N TRP A 220 -4.61 16.52 -3.52
CA TRP A 220 -4.83 16.80 -4.94
C TRP A 220 -5.55 18.13 -5.18
N VAL A 221 -5.54 19.02 -4.18
CA VAL A 221 -6.03 20.39 -4.36
C VAL A 221 -5.02 21.16 -5.20
N PRO A 222 -5.44 21.80 -6.32
CA PRO A 222 -4.54 22.64 -7.09
C PRO A 222 -3.90 23.72 -6.22
N ALA A 223 -2.59 23.91 -6.32
CA ALA A 223 -1.93 25.03 -5.66
C ALA A 223 -2.59 26.33 -6.18
N HIS A 224 -3.17 27.12 -5.29
CA HIS A 224 -3.65 28.44 -5.67
C HIS A 224 -2.45 29.27 -6.13
N VAL A 225 -2.41 29.55 -7.44
CA VAL A 225 -1.43 30.46 -8.07
C VAL A 225 -1.79 31.89 -7.74
#